data_3e40256dffd16ff1e67598474d386ef7
#
_entry.id   3e40256dffd16ff1e67598474d386ef7
#
_cell.length_a   1.000
_cell.length_b   1.000
_cell.length_c   1.000
_cell.angle_alpha   90.00
_cell.angle_beta   90.00
_cell.angle_gamma   90.00
#
_symmetry.space_group_name_H-M   'P 1'
#
loop_
_entity.id
_entity.type
_entity.pdbx_description
1 polymer ?
#
loop_
_entity_poly.entity_id
_entity_poly.type
_entity_poly.pdbx_seq_one_letter_code
_entity_poly.pdbx_strand_id
1 'polypeptide(L)'
;MKARNMEELIRRKYDELNENDLEIWKYIISNKEICKKISIQQLAVFCHVSHTTILRFAKKLGFSGYSEMRSFLKWEEQAEILYEEKDMERNANNFVSAIRTLEDMNMDDICQMIYEAKNIYVNGSGDVQKEAARVLKGKFLHQRLFMNTVEGGAEFELIEEMLTPEDLVIFISYSGNNQTQLKKAREVREKGARILLIAMEGRGEFWNLADGVIEFHPEEIHTVGYDYTYFPTLHFFIVIEFLSLKYMEFTTKKKEA
;
A
#
# COMPACT_ATOMS: atom_id res chain seq x y z
N MET A 1 3.60 -26.14 -12.62
CA MET A 1 4.77 -25.26 -12.31
C MET A 1 4.60 -23.95 -13.06
N LYS A 2 4.59 -22.81 -12.37
CA LYS A 2 4.57 -21.49 -13.01
C LYS A 2 5.91 -21.27 -13.73
N ALA A 3 5.88 -20.68 -14.94
CA ALA A 3 7.10 -20.34 -15.66
C ALA A 3 7.84 -19.22 -14.91
N ARG A 4 9.17 -19.33 -14.83
CA ARG A 4 10.01 -18.38 -14.07
C ARG A 4 10.40 -17.15 -14.90
N ASN A 5 10.44 -17.30 -16.23
CA ASN A 5 10.80 -16.21 -17.15
C ASN A 5 10.08 -16.33 -18.50
N MET A 6 10.15 -15.26 -19.30
CA MET A 6 9.54 -15.20 -20.63
C MET A 6 10.11 -16.24 -21.60
N GLU A 7 11.41 -16.53 -21.50
CA GLU A 7 12.05 -17.54 -22.36
C GLU A 7 11.45 -18.94 -22.13
N GLU A 8 11.15 -19.27 -20.87
CA GLU A 8 10.48 -20.51 -20.53
C GLU A 8 9.04 -20.54 -21.06
N LEU A 9 8.31 -19.42 -21.01
CA LEU A 9 6.96 -19.31 -21.57
C LEU A 9 6.99 -19.48 -23.10
N ILE A 10 7.91 -18.81 -23.78
CA ILE A 10 8.09 -18.92 -25.22
C ILE A 10 8.42 -20.37 -25.61
N ARG A 11 9.35 -21.00 -24.89
CA ARG A 11 9.73 -22.40 -25.16
C ARG A 11 8.55 -23.35 -25.02
N ARG A 12 7.71 -23.14 -23.99
CA ARG A 12 6.52 -23.99 -23.73
C ARG A 12 5.41 -23.79 -24.78
N LYS A 13 5.36 -22.61 -25.38
CA LYS A 13 4.32 -22.20 -26.34
C LYS A 13 4.81 -22.09 -27.75
N TYR A 14 6.04 -22.53 -28.04
CA TYR A 14 6.71 -22.32 -29.32
C TYR A 14 5.88 -22.75 -30.51
N ASP A 15 5.24 -23.90 -30.44
CA ASP A 15 4.41 -24.47 -31.53
C ASP A 15 3.10 -23.69 -31.75
N GLU A 16 2.68 -22.85 -30.80
CA GLU A 16 1.50 -21.99 -30.92
C GLU A 16 1.83 -20.60 -31.50
N LEU A 17 3.12 -20.26 -31.61
CA LEU A 17 3.59 -18.94 -32.04
C LEU A 17 3.78 -18.91 -33.59
N ASN A 18 3.34 -17.81 -34.18
CA ASN A 18 3.59 -17.53 -35.61
C ASN A 18 4.80 -16.59 -35.79
N GLU A 19 5.18 -16.32 -37.05
CA GLU A 19 6.32 -15.47 -37.39
C GLU A 19 6.25 -14.08 -36.75
N ASN A 20 5.07 -13.43 -36.74
CA ASN A 20 4.89 -12.14 -36.10
C ASN A 20 5.08 -12.22 -34.55
N ASP A 21 4.63 -13.31 -33.95
CA ASP A 21 4.82 -13.52 -32.50
C ASP A 21 6.31 -13.69 -32.17
N LEU A 22 7.07 -14.39 -33.02
CA LEU A 22 8.51 -14.59 -32.85
C LEU A 22 9.30 -13.27 -33.07
N GLU A 23 8.89 -12.42 -34.01
CA GLU A 23 9.50 -11.11 -34.23
C GLU A 23 9.21 -10.17 -33.02
N ILE A 24 8.01 -10.19 -32.46
CA ILE A 24 7.69 -9.48 -31.25
C ILE A 24 8.59 -9.95 -30.10
N TRP A 25 8.72 -11.27 -29.94
CA TRP A 25 9.58 -11.86 -28.92
C TRP A 25 11.05 -11.45 -29.10
N LYS A 26 11.56 -11.54 -30.32
CA LYS A 26 12.94 -11.15 -30.66
C LYS A 26 13.21 -9.68 -30.31
N TYR A 27 12.25 -8.79 -30.57
CA TYR A 27 12.36 -7.40 -30.15
C TYR A 27 12.40 -7.27 -28.64
N ILE A 28 11.49 -7.94 -27.92
CA ILE A 28 11.39 -7.89 -26.45
C ILE A 28 12.69 -8.36 -25.80
N ILE A 29 13.26 -9.50 -26.23
CA ILE A 29 14.48 -10.05 -25.62
C ILE A 29 15.69 -9.13 -25.87
N SER A 30 15.75 -8.48 -27.04
CA SER A 30 16.83 -7.57 -27.39
C SER A 30 16.70 -6.19 -26.71
N ASN A 31 15.52 -5.84 -26.19
CA ASN A 31 15.21 -4.51 -25.66
C ASN A 31 14.43 -4.58 -24.33
N LYS A 32 14.76 -5.54 -23.46
CA LYS A 32 14.02 -5.81 -22.21
C LYS A 32 13.77 -4.55 -21.37
N GLU A 33 14.80 -3.75 -21.12
CA GLU A 33 14.69 -2.56 -20.29
C GLU A 33 13.73 -1.48 -20.84
N ILE A 34 13.68 -1.37 -22.15
CA ILE A 34 12.72 -0.48 -22.84
C ILE A 34 11.31 -1.06 -22.71
N CYS A 35 11.16 -2.35 -22.97
CA CYS A 35 9.87 -3.03 -22.97
C CYS A 35 9.19 -3.03 -21.58
N LYS A 36 9.94 -2.96 -20.50
CA LYS A 36 9.42 -2.81 -19.13
C LYS A 36 8.70 -1.47 -18.89
N LYS A 37 9.02 -0.43 -19.67
CA LYS A 37 8.59 0.97 -19.42
C LYS A 37 7.56 1.48 -20.45
N ILE A 38 7.57 0.97 -21.65
CA ILE A 38 6.74 1.48 -22.76
C ILE A 38 5.28 1.02 -22.72
N SER A 39 4.43 1.73 -23.44
CA SER A 39 3.02 1.36 -23.65
C SER A 39 2.87 0.31 -24.74
N ILE A 40 1.69 -0.32 -24.80
CA ILE A 40 1.36 -1.27 -25.88
C ILE A 40 1.45 -0.61 -27.26
N GLN A 41 1.08 0.67 -27.38
CA GLN A 41 1.15 1.43 -28.63
C GLN A 41 2.60 1.62 -29.08
N GLN A 42 3.48 1.97 -28.14
CA GLN A 42 4.91 2.14 -28.42
C GLN A 42 5.55 0.81 -28.82
N LEU A 43 5.24 -0.30 -28.11
CA LEU A 43 5.75 -1.62 -28.50
C LEU A 43 5.25 -2.03 -29.88
N ALA A 44 3.99 -1.77 -30.19
CA ALA A 44 3.41 -2.07 -31.51
C ALA A 44 4.13 -1.31 -32.63
N VAL A 45 4.47 -0.02 -32.42
CA VAL A 45 5.26 0.78 -33.36
C VAL A 45 6.65 0.18 -33.53
N PHE A 46 7.35 -0.17 -32.48
CA PHE A 46 8.70 -0.72 -32.54
C PHE A 46 8.75 -2.13 -33.23
N CYS A 47 7.70 -2.92 -33.01
CA CYS A 47 7.60 -4.23 -33.67
C CYS A 47 6.92 -4.16 -35.05
N HIS A 48 6.54 -2.99 -35.56
CA HIS A 48 5.84 -2.79 -36.86
C HIS A 48 4.54 -3.61 -36.98
N VAL A 49 3.81 -3.75 -35.88
CA VAL A 49 2.54 -4.48 -35.80
C VAL A 49 1.41 -3.65 -35.20
N SER A 50 0.18 -4.15 -35.28
CA SER A 50 -0.92 -3.50 -34.56
C SER A 50 -0.87 -3.75 -33.05
N HIS A 51 -1.45 -2.84 -32.24
CA HIS A 51 -1.59 -3.07 -30.80
C HIS A 51 -2.41 -4.33 -30.49
N THR A 52 -3.37 -4.69 -31.37
CA THR A 52 -4.16 -5.90 -31.25
C THR A 52 -3.29 -7.16 -31.42
N THR A 53 -2.26 -7.09 -32.28
CA THR A 53 -1.28 -8.18 -32.44
C THR A 53 -0.46 -8.38 -31.19
N ILE A 54 0.01 -7.31 -30.54
CA ILE A 54 0.71 -7.39 -29.25
C ILE A 54 -0.22 -7.97 -28.16
N LEU A 55 -1.49 -7.55 -28.13
CA LEU A 55 -2.45 -8.08 -27.15
C LEU A 55 -2.69 -9.60 -27.36
N ARG A 56 -2.80 -10.05 -28.62
CA ARG A 56 -2.94 -11.48 -28.95
C ARG A 56 -1.71 -12.29 -28.56
N PHE A 57 -0.52 -11.75 -28.81
CA PHE A 57 0.74 -12.35 -28.38
C PHE A 57 0.77 -12.54 -26.87
N ALA A 58 0.47 -11.50 -26.08
CA ALA A 58 0.39 -11.60 -24.63
C ALA A 58 -0.60 -12.68 -24.16
N LYS A 59 -1.79 -12.76 -24.79
CA LYS A 59 -2.80 -13.79 -24.49
C LYS A 59 -2.35 -15.21 -24.86
N LYS A 60 -1.65 -15.40 -25.94
CA LYS A 60 -1.07 -16.71 -26.31
C LYS A 60 -0.07 -17.21 -25.25
N LEU A 61 0.68 -16.30 -24.65
CA LEU A 61 1.61 -16.62 -23.57
C LEU A 61 0.91 -16.88 -22.22
N GLY A 62 -0.42 -16.68 -22.15
CA GLY A 62 -1.23 -16.94 -20.96
C GLY A 62 -1.49 -15.73 -20.09
N PHE A 63 -1.12 -14.52 -20.53
CA PHE A 63 -1.44 -13.29 -19.82
C PHE A 63 -2.84 -12.80 -20.16
N SER A 64 -3.50 -12.14 -19.20
CA SER A 64 -4.80 -11.48 -19.43
C SER A 64 -4.70 -10.32 -20.44
N GLY A 65 -3.50 -9.71 -20.54
CA GLY A 65 -3.21 -8.63 -21.47
C GLY A 65 -1.78 -8.13 -21.40
N TYR A 66 -1.51 -7.06 -22.15
CA TYR A 66 -0.17 -6.46 -22.23
C TYR A 66 0.35 -5.95 -20.88
N SER A 67 -0.52 -5.37 -20.05
CA SER A 67 -0.12 -4.83 -18.75
C SER A 67 0.42 -5.92 -17.82
N GLU A 68 -0.21 -7.10 -17.82
CA GLU A 68 0.27 -8.24 -17.03
C GLU A 68 1.57 -8.79 -17.61
N MET A 69 1.67 -8.94 -18.93
CA MET A 69 2.91 -9.36 -19.61
C MET A 69 4.07 -8.39 -19.28
N ARG A 70 3.82 -7.08 -19.34
CA ARG A 70 4.82 -6.07 -18.98
C ARG A 70 5.23 -6.15 -17.50
N SER A 71 4.29 -6.39 -16.62
CA SER A 71 4.59 -6.62 -15.20
C SER A 71 5.43 -7.88 -15.01
N PHE A 72 5.12 -8.95 -15.73
CA PHE A 72 5.90 -10.18 -15.71
C PHE A 72 7.35 -9.94 -16.20
N LEU A 73 7.54 -9.16 -17.28
CA LEU A 73 8.88 -8.76 -17.75
C LEU A 73 9.67 -7.96 -16.70
N LYS A 74 8.99 -7.15 -15.88
CA LYS A 74 9.64 -6.45 -14.77
C LYS A 74 10.08 -7.43 -13.67
N TRP A 75 9.30 -8.47 -13.42
CA TRP A 75 9.58 -9.44 -12.37
C TRP A 75 10.57 -10.53 -12.77
N GLU A 76 10.73 -10.79 -14.08
CA GLU A 76 11.58 -11.86 -14.62
C GLU A 76 13.08 -11.74 -14.25
N GLU A 77 13.58 -10.51 -14.12
CA GLU A 77 14.98 -10.25 -13.73
C GLU A 77 15.16 -10.14 -12.22
N GLN A 78 14.05 -10.23 -11.51
CA GLN A 78 14.10 -10.05 -10.07
C GLN A 78 14.65 -11.32 -9.43
N ALA A 79 15.83 -11.17 -8.85
CA ALA A 79 16.50 -12.19 -8.09
C ALA A 79 15.58 -12.78 -7.02
N GLU A 80 15.88 -13.98 -6.62
CA GLU A 80 15.19 -14.67 -5.52
C GLU A 80 15.16 -13.77 -4.29
N ILE A 81 14.00 -13.64 -3.67
CA ILE A 81 13.94 -13.16 -2.30
C ILE A 81 14.78 -14.13 -1.49
N LEU A 82 15.94 -13.71 -1.09
CA LEU A 82 16.78 -14.49 -0.19
C LEU A 82 16.23 -14.33 1.21
N TYR A 83 15.22 -15.15 1.50
CA TYR A 83 14.68 -15.25 2.84
C TYR A 83 15.62 -16.18 3.64
N GLU A 84 16.28 -15.62 4.64
CA GLU A 84 17.11 -16.39 5.57
C GLU A 84 16.27 -16.85 6.77
N GLU A 85 16.63 -17.97 7.38
CA GLU A 85 15.97 -18.47 8.60
C GLU A 85 15.98 -17.41 9.72
N LYS A 86 17.04 -16.61 9.77
CA LYS A 86 17.17 -15.45 10.67
C LYS A 86 16.13 -14.35 10.45
N ASP A 87 15.59 -14.21 9.25
CA ASP A 87 14.59 -13.18 8.95
C ASP A 87 13.26 -13.48 9.63
N MET A 88 12.89 -14.76 9.76
CA MET A 88 11.70 -15.14 10.52
C MET A 88 11.84 -14.79 12.00
N GLU A 89 12.96 -15.14 12.61
CA GLU A 89 13.24 -14.85 14.02
C GLU A 89 13.28 -13.34 14.28
N ARG A 90 13.99 -12.59 13.42
CA ARG A 90 14.04 -11.11 13.51
C ARG A 90 12.64 -10.49 13.42
N ASN A 91 11.86 -10.89 12.43
CA ASN A 91 10.51 -10.36 12.24
C ASN A 91 9.59 -10.76 13.41
N ALA A 92 9.67 -12.00 13.90
CA ALA A 92 8.89 -12.41 15.07
C ALA A 92 9.24 -11.56 16.31
N ASN A 93 10.54 -11.34 16.57
CA ASN A 93 10.99 -10.49 17.66
C ASN A 93 10.58 -9.02 17.47
N ASN A 94 10.59 -8.53 16.24
CA ASN A 94 10.14 -7.18 15.91
C ASN A 94 8.64 -6.99 16.18
N PHE A 95 7.78 -7.95 15.84
CA PHE A 95 6.36 -7.92 16.19
C PHE A 95 6.15 -7.92 17.70
N VAL A 96 6.88 -8.75 18.44
CA VAL A 96 6.81 -8.75 19.90
C VAL A 96 7.26 -7.42 20.49
N SER A 97 8.32 -6.82 19.94
CA SER A 97 8.78 -5.48 20.35
C SER A 97 7.73 -4.41 20.06
N ALA A 98 7.11 -4.42 18.88
CA ALA A 98 6.04 -3.49 18.52
C ALA A 98 4.84 -3.59 19.48
N ILE A 99 4.45 -4.81 19.85
CA ILE A 99 3.37 -5.05 20.85
C ILE A 99 3.71 -4.39 22.18
N ARG A 100 4.93 -4.58 22.69
CA ARG A 100 5.36 -3.99 23.98
C ARG A 100 5.43 -2.46 23.91
N THR A 101 5.97 -1.92 22.82
CA THR A 101 6.02 -0.46 22.62
C THR A 101 4.60 0.14 22.65
N LEU A 102 3.63 -0.49 21.98
CA LEU A 102 2.25 -0.02 21.95
C LEU A 102 1.52 -0.23 23.29
N GLU A 103 1.86 -1.29 24.02
CA GLU A 103 1.35 -1.53 25.38
C GLU A 103 1.75 -0.38 26.33
N ASP A 104 3.01 0.04 26.29
CA ASP A 104 3.54 1.10 27.12
C ASP A 104 3.20 2.53 26.63
N MET A 105 2.78 2.66 25.37
CA MET A 105 2.49 3.95 24.75
C MET A 105 1.28 4.62 25.41
N ASN A 106 1.46 5.86 25.88
CA ASN A 106 0.32 6.68 26.26
C ASN A 106 -0.40 7.20 24.99
N MET A 107 -1.66 6.83 24.82
CA MET A 107 -2.51 7.25 23.70
C MET A 107 -3.69 8.13 24.17
N ASP A 108 -3.65 8.69 25.37
CA ASP A 108 -4.77 9.44 25.93
C ASP A 108 -5.16 10.65 25.06
N ASP A 109 -4.18 11.41 24.53
CA ASP A 109 -4.44 12.54 23.64
C ASP A 109 -5.05 12.08 22.30
N ILE A 110 -4.58 10.96 21.76
CA ILE A 110 -5.12 10.36 20.54
C ILE A 110 -6.55 9.85 20.77
N CYS A 111 -6.78 9.18 21.90
CA CYS A 111 -8.11 8.71 22.28
C CYS A 111 -9.08 9.88 22.54
N GLN A 112 -8.59 10.96 23.14
CA GLN A 112 -9.37 12.19 23.34
C GLN A 112 -9.75 12.82 21.99
N MET A 113 -8.79 12.90 21.05
CA MET A 113 -9.04 13.41 19.69
C MET A 113 -10.12 12.61 18.95
N ILE A 114 -10.07 11.27 19.07
CA ILE A 114 -11.08 10.36 18.50
C ILE A 114 -12.45 10.54 19.19
N TYR A 115 -12.44 10.69 20.52
CA TYR A 115 -13.67 10.84 21.32
C TYR A 115 -14.42 12.14 21.03
N GLU A 116 -13.71 13.23 20.79
CA GLU A 116 -14.27 14.56 20.52
C GLU A 116 -14.70 14.78 19.07
N ALA A 117 -14.19 13.95 18.15
CA ALA A 117 -14.47 14.13 16.75
C ALA A 117 -15.95 13.92 16.43
N LYS A 118 -16.53 14.85 15.69
CA LYS A 118 -17.91 14.78 15.22
C LYS A 118 -18.07 13.77 14.10
N ASN A 119 -17.15 13.81 13.13
CA ASN A 119 -17.02 12.78 12.09
C ASN A 119 -15.58 12.33 11.99
N ILE A 120 -15.40 11.04 11.70
CA ILE A 120 -14.09 10.44 11.54
C ILE A 120 -14.00 9.80 10.16
N TYR A 121 -13.01 10.23 9.41
CA TYR A 121 -12.70 9.71 8.07
C TYR A 121 -11.37 8.98 8.10
N VAL A 122 -11.29 7.81 7.45
CA VAL A 122 -10.08 6.99 7.43
C VAL A 122 -9.65 6.77 5.99
N ASN A 123 -8.44 7.21 5.65
CA ASN A 123 -7.87 7.10 4.31
C ASN A 123 -6.58 6.28 4.31
N GLY A 124 -6.57 5.18 3.56
CA GLY A 124 -5.40 4.32 3.35
C GLY A 124 -4.71 4.61 2.01
N SER A 125 -3.38 4.71 2.02
CA SER A 125 -2.59 5.09 0.84
C SER A 125 -2.39 3.97 -0.19
N GLY A 126 -2.51 2.72 0.19
CA GLY A 126 -2.30 1.53 -0.65
C GLY A 126 -3.29 0.42 -0.28
N ASP A 127 -3.20 -0.73 -0.94
CA ASP A 127 -4.20 -1.79 -0.76
C ASP A 127 -4.23 -2.32 0.69
N VAL A 128 -3.06 -2.62 1.28
CA VAL A 128 -2.98 -3.07 2.68
C VAL A 128 -3.48 -1.98 3.65
N GLN A 129 -3.14 -0.71 3.40
CA GLN A 129 -3.57 0.41 4.22
C GLN A 129 -5.08 0.64 4.13
N LYS A 130 -5.71 0.39 2.97
CA LYS A 130 -7.17 0.42 2.82
C LYS A 130 -7.83 -0.72 3.61
N GLU A 131 -7.27 -1.93 3.57
CA GLU A 131 -7.76 -3.03 4.40
C GLU A 131 -7.61 -2.71 5.89
N ALA A 132 -6.48 -2.14 6.29
CA ALA A 132 -6.27 -1.65 7.65
C ALA A 132 -7.33 -0.61 8.06
N ALA A 133 -7.68 0.32 7.17
CA ALA A 133 -8.74 1.30 7.40
C ALA A 133 -10.12 0.63 7.61
N ARG A 134 -10.44 -0.41 6.82
CA ARG A 134 -11.69 -1.17 7.00
C ARG A 134 -11.72 -1.94 8.32
N VAL A 135 -10.58 -2.53 8.72
CA VAL A 135 -10.46 -3.20 10.03
C VAL A 135 -10.63 -2.21 11.17
N LEU A 136 -10.00 -1.04 11.09
CA LEU A 136 -10.14 0.04 12.08
C LEU A 136 -11.61 0.45 12.23
N LYS A 137 -12.30 0.75 11.11
CA LYS A 137 -13.73 1.03 11.10
C LYS A 137 -14.55 -0.06 11.79
N GLY A 138 -14.29 -1.34 11.46
CA GLY A 138 -15.00 -2.48 12.05
C GLY A 138 -14.81 -2.57 13.57
N LYS A 139 -13.57 -2.38 14.05
CA LYS A 139 -13.25 -2.40 15.48
C LYS A 139 -13.99 -1.31 16.25
N PHE A 140 -14.00 -0.09 15.75
CA PHE A 140 -14.66 1.04 16.42
C PHE A 140 -16.19 0.98 16.32
N LEU A 141 -16.74 0.33 15.29
CA LEU A 141 -18.19 0.06 15.22
C LEU A 141 -18.68 -0.79 16.41
N HIS A 142 -17.90 -1.77 16.85
CA HIS A 142 -18.21 -2.55 18.06
C HIS A 142 -18.25 -1.68 19.34
N GLN A 143 -17.55 -0.55 19.33
CA GLN A 143 -17.54 0.45 20.39
C GLN A 143 -18.60 1.55 20.20
N ARG A 144 -19.52 1.37 19.24
CA ARG A 144 -20.58 2.31 18.84
C ARG A 144 -20.05 3.65 18.31
N LEU A 145 -18.83 3.67 17.79
CA LEU A 145 -18.24 4.81 17.12
C LEU A 145 -18.19 4.55 15.61
N PHE A 146 -18.81 5.44 14.83
CA PHE A 146 -18.84 5.33 13.39
C PHE A 146 -17.63 6.02 12.76
N MET A 147 -16.95 5.30 11.89
CA MET A 147 -15.87 5.82 11.06
C MET A 147 -16.21 5.59 9.58
N ASN A 148 -15.84 6.53 8.72
CA ASN A 148 -16.06 6.46 7.28
C ASN A 148 -14.73 6.19 6.57
N THR A 149 -14.63 5.05 5.87
CA THR A 149 -13.45 4.79 5.02
C THR A 149 -13.57 5.55 3.71
N VAL A 150 -12.50 6.20 3.29
CA VAL A 150 -12.41 7.01 2.06
C VAL A 150 -11.38 6.38 1.13
N GLU A 151 -11.81 5.84 0.00
CA GLU A 151 -10.94 5.02 -0.85
C GLU A 151 -10.54 5.67 -2.17
N GLY A 152 -11.37 6.53 -2.72
CA GLY A 152 -11.18 7.20 -3.99
C GLY A 152 -10.68 8.63 -3.89
N GLY A 153 -10.07 9.16 -4.97
CA GLY A 153 -9.71 10.58 -5.08
C GLY A 153 -10.94 11.46 -5.12
N ALA A 154 -11.90 11.14 -5.98
CA ALA A 154 -13.16 11.91 -6.11
C ALA A 154 -13.99 11.87 -4.82
N GLU A 155 -14.02 10.73 -4.12
CA GLU A 155 -14.70 10.64 -2.82
C GLU A 155 -14.03 11.54 -1.79
N PHE A 156 -12.69 11.57 -1.77
CA PHE A 156 -11.95 12.44 -0.87
C PHE A 156 -12.19 13.92 -1.14
N GLU A 157 -12.23 14.33 -2.41
CA GLU A 157 -12.55 15.72 -2.81
C GLU A 157 -13.91 16.18 -2.30
N LEU A 158 -14.94 15.31 -2.40
CA LEU A 158 -16.28 15.63 -1.86
C LEU A 158 -16.28 15.75 -0.34
N ILE A 159 -15.54 14.88 0.36
CA ILE A 159 -15.44 14.93 1.83
C ILE A 159 -14.65 16.15 2.26
N GLU A 160 -13.55 16.47 1.58
CA GLU A 160 -12.71 17.64 1.87
C GLU A 160 -13.52 18.94 1.85
N GLU A 161 -14.45 19.11 0.90
CA GLU A 161 -15.34 20.28 0.85
C GLU A 161 -16.22 20.42 2.10
N MET A 162 -16.56 19.31 2.76
CA MET A 162 -17.45 19.28 3.93
C MET A 162 -16.73 19.31 5.28
N LEU A 163 -15.37 19.15 5.29
CA LEU A 163 -14.59 19.09 6.53
C LEU A 163 -14.73 20.40 7.35
N THR A 164 -14.78 20.19 8.65
CA THR A 164 -14.82 21.25 9.67
C THR A 164 -13.75 21.01 10.74
N PRO A 165 -13.44 22.01 11.59
CA PRO A 165 -12.51 21.82 12.72
C PRO A 165 -12.95 20.78 13.76
N GLU A 166 -14.22 20.36 13.74
CA GLU A 166 -14.76 19.31 14.62
C GLU A 166 -14.49 17.88 14.09
N ASP A 167 -13.96 17.75 12.86
CA ASP A 167 -13.74 16.47 12.21
C ASP A 167 -12.29 15.96 12.39
N LEU A 168 -12.12 14.65 12.26
CA LEU A 168 -10.84 13.97 12.33
C LEU A 168 -10.62 13.16 11.05
N VAL A 169 -9.46 13.32 10.43
CA VAL A 169 -9.02 12.47 9.32
C VAL A 169 -7.85 11.59 9.77
N ILE A 170 -8.03 10.29 9.74
CA ILE A 170 -7.00 9.30 10.06
C ILE A 170 -6.37 8.85 8.74
N PHE A 171 -5.08 9.13 8.59
CA PHE A 171 -4.30 8.65 7.45
C PHE A 171 -3.49 7.41 7.85
N ILE A 172 -3.63 6.35 7.06
CA ILE A 172 -2.81 5.15 7.18
C ILE A 172 -1.88 5.11 5.97
N SER A 173 -0.60 5.36 6.22
CA SER A 173 0.43 5.43 5.20
C SER A 173 1.61 4.53 5.57
N TYR A 174 2.32 4.02 4.56
CA TYR A 174 3.52 3.25 4.82
C TYR A 174 4.68 4.18 5.19
N SER A 175 5.16 4.93 4.22
CA SER A 175 6.37 5.77 4.36
C SER A 175 6.07 7.24 4.69
N GLY A 176 4.80 7.66 4.73
CA GLY A 176 4.43 9.08 4.87
C GLY A 176 4.90 10.02 3.73
N ASN A 177 5.56 9.47 2.70
CA ASN A 177 6.16 10.25 1.61
C ASN A 177 5.32 10.28 0.32
N ASN A 178 4.11 9.71 0.35
CA ASN A 178 3.23 9.70 -0.81
C ASN A 178 2.70 11.11 -1.09
N GLN A 179 3.06 11.69 -2.23
CA GLN A 179 2.72 13.08 -2.59
C GLN A 179 1.20 13.31 -2.68
N THR A 180 0.44 12.32 -3.12
CA THR A 180 -1.03 12.41 -3.16
C THR A 180 -1.61 12.48 -1.75
N GLN A 181 -1.10 11.69 -0.81
CA GLN A 181 -1.54 11.71 0.58
C GLN A 181 -1.13 13.02 1.27
N LEU A 182 0.07 13.50 0.98
CA LEU A 182 0.56 14.75 1.53
C LEU A 182 -0.28 15.95 1.05
N LYS A 183 -0.66 15.97 -0.24
CA LYS A 183 -1.59 16.96 -0.76
C LYS A 183 -2.91 16.94 0.01
N LYS A 184 -3.51 15.77 0.19
CA LYS A 184 -4.74 15.60 0.97
C LYS A 184 -4.60 16.08 2.43
N ALA A 185 -3.47 15.78 3.07
CA ALA A 185 -3.21 16.24 4.43
C ALA A 185 -3.15 17.77 4.54
N ARG A 186 -2.55 18.46 3.54
CA ARG A 186 -2.56 19.92 3.48
C ARG A 186 -3.98 20.47 3.36
N GLU A 187 -4.78 19.91 2.45
CA GLU A 187 -6.18 20.27 2.23
C GLU A 187 -7.00 20.09 3.52
N VAL A 188 -6.82 19.00 4.26
CA VAL A 188 -7.44 18.77 5.58
C VAL A 188 -7.03 19.85 6.59
N ARG A 189 -5.74 20.21 6.64
CA ARG A 189 -5.25 21.28 7.54
C ARG A 189 -5.82 22.65 7.18
N GLU A 190 -5.99 22.97 5.91
CA GLU A 190 -6.61 24.23 5.45
C GLU A 190 -8.05 24.36 5.92
N LYS A 191 -8.79 23.24 6.06
CA LYS A 191 -10.14 23.22 6.64
C LYS A 191 -10.16 23.30 8.16
N GLY A 192 -8.99 23.19 8.81
CA GLY A 192 -8.85 23.18 10.26
C GLY A 192 -9.19 21.84 10.91
N ALA A 193 -9.52 20.80 10.15
CA ALA A 193 -9.77 19.47 10.69
C ALA A 193 -8.49 18.84 11.26
N ARG A 194 -8.67 17.98 12.26
CA ARG A 194 -7.55 17.28 12.94
C ARG A 194 -7.06 16.10 12.12
N ILE A 195 -5.77 15.80 12.24
CA ILE A 195 -5.11 14.71 11.53
C ILE A 195 -4.46 13.75 12.52
N LEU A 196 -4.82 12.45 12.43
CA LEU A 196 -4.08 11.35 13.03
C LEU A 196 -3.32 10.61 11.92
N LEU A 197 -2.01 10.49 12.04
CA LEU A 197 -1.16 9.73 11.13
C LEU A 197 -0.78 8.39 11.76
N ILE A 198 -1.04 7.29 11.06
CA ILE A 198 -0.52 5.95 11.38
C ILE A 198 0.47 5.59 10.27
N ALA A 199 1.76 5.53 10.60
CA ALA A 199 2.81 5.29 9.62
C ALA A 199 4.02 4.57 10.21
N MET A 200 4.86 4.02 9.32
CA MET A 200 6.21 3.62 9.71
C MET A 200 6.98 4.86 10.20
N GLU A 201 7.89 4.68 11.15
CA GLU A 201 8.72 5.77 11.65
C GLU A 201 9.32 6.60 10.52
N GLY A 202 9.26 7.90 10.69
CA GLY A 202 9.77 8.81 9.69
C GLY A 202 9.79 10.26 10.17
N ARG A 203 10.18 11.11 9.27
CA ARG A 203 10.19 12.56 9.49
C ARG A 203 9.80 13.25 8.19
N GLY A 204 9.19 14.39 8.29
CA GLY A 204 8.83 15.18 7.13
C GLY A 204 7.57 15.99 7.33
N GLU A 205 7.06 16.53 6.25
CA GLU A 205 5.94 17.44 6.27
C GLU A 205 4.67 16.78 6.82
N PHE A 206 4.42 15.50 6.52
CA PHE A 206 3.22 14.81 7.00
C PHE A 206 3.17 14.73 8.53
N TRP A 207 4.32 14.45 9.17
CA TRP A 207 4.43 14.44 10.63
C TRP A 207 4.16 15.81 11.23
N ASN A 208 4.62 16.87 10.56
CA ASN A 208 4.38 18.25 10.99
C ASN A 208 2.93 18.70 10.82
N LEU A 209 2.18 18.10 9.89
CA LEU A 209 0.76 18.37 9.67
C LEU A 209 -0.14 17.60 10.62
N ALA A 210 0.31 16.50 11.20
CA ALA A 210 -0.48 15.64 12.08
C ALA A 210 -0.59 16.22 13.51
N ASP A 211 -1.77 16.13 14.09
CA ASP A 211 -2.04 16.48 15.49
C ASP A 211 -1.71 15.31 16.42
N GLY A 212 -1.71 14.09 15.89
CA GLY A 212 -1.27 12.87 16.56
C GLY A 212 -0.61 11.91 15.58
N VAL A 213 0.37 11.16 16.07
CA VAL A 213 1.10 10.17 15.25
C VAL A 213 1.24 8.88 16.03
N ILE A 214 0.93 7.75 15.38
CA ILE A 214 1.28 6.41 15.86
C ILE A 214 2.29 5.84 14.87
N GLU A 215 3.52 5.66 15.34
CA GLU A 215 4.61 5.12 14.53
C GLU A 215 4.87 3.66 14.85
N PHE A 216 5.36 2.93 13.87
CA PHE A 216 5.85 1.56 14.01
C PHE A 216 7.13 1.35 13.20
N HIS A 217 7.93 0.36 13.58
CA HIS A 217 9.27 0.11 13.04
C HIS A 217 9.34 -1.31 12.50
N PRO A 218 8.96 -1.56 11.24
CA PRO A 218 9.06 -2.90 10.68
C PRO A 218 10.52 -3.24 10.36
N GLU A 219 10.89 -4.49 10.60
CA GLU A 219 12.17 -5.01 10.10
C GLU A 219 12.15 -5.16 8.59
N GLU A 220 13.19 -4.65 7.98
CA GLU A 220 13.41 -4.74 6.56
C GLU A 220 13.83 -6.16 6.15
N ILE A 221 13.17 -6.71 5.14
CA ILE A 221 13.60 -7.95 4.50
C ILE A 221 14.32 -7.59 3.20
N HIS A 222 15.61 -7.85 3.17
CA HIS A 222 16.42 -7.58 1.99
C HIS A 222 16.03 -8.48 0.84
N THR A 223 15.69 -7.89 -0.28
CA THR A 223 15.42 -8.57 -1.52
C THR A 223 16.58 -8.36 -2.47
N VAL A 224 17.32 -9.44 -2.78
CA VAL A 224 18.43 -9.34 -3.74
C VAL A 224 17.86 -9.21 -5.16
N GLY A 225 18.26 -8.16 -5.86
CA GLY A 225 17.84 -7.90 -7.25
C GLY A 225 16.54 -7.14 -7.43
N TYR A 226 15.94 -6.63 -6.35
CA TYR A 226 14.80 -5.71 -6.41
C TYR A 226 15.22 -4.29 -6.04
N ASP A 227 14.70 -3.30 -6.76
CA ASP A 227 14.81 -1.88 -6.40
C ASP A 227 13.82 -1.47 -5.29
N TYR A 228 13.29 -2.43 -4.54
CA TYR A 228 12.42 -2.14 -3.41
C TYR A 228 12.70 -3.06 -2.23
N THR A 229 12.56 -2.50 -1.05
CA THR A 229 12.62 -3.21 0.21
C THR A 229 11.25 -3.79 0.55
N TYR A 230 11.19 -5.06 0.92
CA TYR A 230 9.98 -5.64 1.48
C TYR A 230 9.92 -5.40 2.98
N PHE A 231 8.79 -4.88 3.43
CA PHE A 231 8.50 -4.72 4.84
C PHE A 231 7.22 -5.47 5.22
N PRO A 232 7.22 -6.21 6.32
CA PRO A 232 6.01 -6.86 6.82
C PRO A 232 4.92 -5.86 7.20
N THR A 233 3.70 -6.16 6.79
CA THR A 233 2.55 -5.24 6.94
C THR A 233 1.70 -5.51 8.18
N LEU A 234 2.03 -6.53 8.97
CA LEU A 234 1.28 -6.91 10.18
C LEU A 234 1.22 -5.77 11.21
N HIS A 235 2.23 -4.89 11.23
CA HIS A 235 2.29 -3.74 12.13
C HIS A 235 1.05 -2.85 12.08
N PHE A 236 0.47 -2.64 10.90
CA PHE A 236 -0.78 -1.86 10.79
C PHE A 236 -1.90 -2.46 11.64
N PHE A 237 -2.03 -3.79 11.60
CA PHE A 237 -3.10 -4.49 12.33
C PHE A 237 -2.82 -4.56 13.83
N ILE A 238 -1.55 -4.66 14.24
CA ILE A 238 -1.14 -4.57 15.64
C ILE A 238 -1.48 -3.17 16.19
N VAL A 239 -1.11 -2.10 15.48
CA VAL A 239 -1.43 -0.72 15.85
C VAL A 239 -2.94 -0.52 15.99
N ILE A 240 -3.73 -1.00 15.04
CA ILE A 240 -5.19 -0.87 15.05
C ILE A 240 -5.80 -1.61 16.26
N GLU A 241 -5.29 -2.80 16.57
CA GLU A 241 -5.74 -3.55 17.74
C GLU A 241 -5.49 -2.78 19.02
N PHE A 242 -4.24 -2.28 19.21
CA PHE A 242 -3.88 -1.52 20.42
C PHE A 242 -4.62 -0.20 20.52
N LEU A 243 -4.79 0.53 19.42
CA LEU A 243 -5.58 1.76 19.41
C LEU A 243 -7.03 1.50 19.86
N SER A 244 -7.62 0.39 19.38
CA SER A 244 -8.97 -0.02 19.78
C SER A 244 -9.05 -0.35 21.27
N LEU A 245 -8.07 -1.11 21.81
CA LEU A 245 -8.01 -1.47 23.23
C LEU A 245 -7.78 -0.24 24.13
N LYS A 246 -6.85 0.62 23.77
CA LYS A 246 -6.57 1.88 24.49
C LYS A 246 -7.78 2.81 24.51
N TYR A 247 -8.53 2.88 23.40
CA TYR A 247 -9.76 3.66 23.34
C TYR A 247 -10.87 3.07 24.24
N MET A 248 -11.00 1.75 24.33
CA MET A 248 -11.91 1.11 25.31
C MET A 248 -11.54 1.47 26.75
N GLU A 249 -10.26 1.36 27.09
CA GLU A 249 -9.76 1.73 28.41
C GLU A 249 -10.06 3.20 28.72
N PHE A 250 -9.73 4.11 27.80
CA PHE A 250 -9.98 5.54 27.90
C PHE A 250 -11.46 5.86 28.14
N THR A 251 -12.37 5.28 27.35
CA THR A 251 -13.80 5.53 27.47
C THR A 251 -14.41 4.93 28.73
N THR A 252 -13.81 3.85 29.26
CA THR A 252 -14.23 3.27 30.55
C THR A 252 -13.87 4.21 31.70
N LYS A 253 -12.63 4.69 31.75
CA LYS A 253 -12.19 5.68 32.75
C LYS A 253 -13.04 6.95 32.72
N LYS A 254 -13.43 7.44 31.53
CA LYS A 254 -14.30 8.63 31.39
C LYS A 254 -15.74 8.43 31.90
N LYS A 255 -16.23 7.21 31.95
CA LYS A 255 -17.56 6.93 32.51
C LYS A 255 -17.57 6.81 34.02
N GLU A 256 -16.41 6.51 34.59
CA GLU A 256 -16.22 6.37 36.05
C GLU A 256 -15.86 7.69 36.72
N ALA A 257 -15.41 8.70 35.96
CA ALA A 257 -15.08 10.05 36.43
C ALA A 257 -16.28 11.00 36.31
#